data_b3741b80ce1d45a85e10d5445155ebf0
#
_entry.id   b3741b80ce1d45a85e10d5445155ebf0
#
_cell.length_a   1.000
_cell.length_b   1.000
_cell.length_c   1.000
_cell.angle_alpha   90.00
_cell.angle_beta   90.00
_cell.angle_gamma   90.00
#
_symmetry.space_group_name_H-M   'P 1'
#
loop_
_entity.id
_entity.type
_entity.pdbx_description
1 polymer ?
#
loop_
_entity_poly.entity_id
_entity_poly.type
_entity_poly.pdbx_seq_one_letter_code
_entity_poly.pdbx_strand_id
1 'polypeptide(L)' 'MSIGKKIKELRIEKRLSQMQLAKMIDVSQKAIDYWERNINEPKANYIIKLVKAFEISFDDFFSDVK' A
#
# COMPACT_ATOMS: atom_id res chain seq x y z
N MET A 1 6.72 8.09 9.47
CA MET A 1 6.74 7.02 8.46
C MET A 1 6.06 7.51 7.19
N SER A 2 6.60 7.19 6.04
CA SER A 2 6.00 7.56 4.75
C SER A 2 4.87 6.61 4.36
N ILE A 3 4.01 7.04 3.43
CA ILE A 3 2.95 6.18 2.90
C ILE A 3 3.56 4.92 2.26
N GLY A 4 4.64 5.09 1.49
CA GLY A 4 5.29 3.95 0.84
C GLY A 4 5.83 2.93 1.83
N LYS A 5 6.46 3.40 2.90
CA LYS A 5 6.97 2.52 3.94
C LYS A 5 5.83 1.80 4.66
N LYS A 6 4.72 2.50 4.88
CA LYS A 6 3.52 1.90 5.49
C LYS A 6 2.95 0.79 4.61
N ILE A 7 2.86 1.03 3.30
CA ILE A 7 2.39 0.02 2.35
C ILE A 7 3.26 -1.22 2.42
N LYS A 8 4.58 -1.04 2.38
CA LYS A 8 5.52 -2.16 2.44
C LYS A 8 5.38 -2.93 3.74
N GLU A 9 5.30 -2.23 4.86
CA GLU A 9 5.18 -2.83 6.18
C GLU A 9 3.91 -3.67 6.30
N LEU A 10 2.77 -3.11 5.88
CA LEU A 10 1.49 -3.82 5.91
C LEU A 10 1.49 -5.02 4.96
N ARG A 11 2.09 -4.86 3.78
CA ARG A 11 2.19 -5.94 2.82
C ARG A 11 2.97 -7.12 3.40
N ILE A 12 4.12 -6.84 4.00
CA ILE A 12 4.96 -7.88 4.61
C ILE A 12 4.23 -8.54 5.78
N GLU A 13 3.57 -7.73 6.59
CA GLU A 13 2.78 -8.24 7.71
C GLU A 13 1.70 -9.22 7.26
N LYS A 14 1.07 -8.94 6.11
CA LYS A 14 0.07 -9.82 5.52
C LYS A 14 0.67 -10.94 4.67
N ARG A 15 2.00 -11.01 4.61
CA ARG A 15 2.74 -12.04 3.85
C ARG A 15 2.41 -12.03 2.37
N LEU A 16 2.27 -10.84 1.81
CA LEU A 16 2.00 -10.65 0.40
C LEU A 16 3.27 -10.23 -0.34
N SER A 17 3.46 -10.77 -1.54
CA SER A 17 4.46 -10.22 -2.45
C SER A 17 3.93 -8.94 -3.09
N GLN A 18 4.81 -8.15 -3.70
CA GLN A 18 4.38 -6.99 -4.46
C GLN A 18 3.39 -7.37 -5.56
N MET A 19 3.67 -8.49 -6.26
CA MET A 19 2.80 -8.96 -7.34
C MET A 19 1.43 -9.39 -6.80
N GLN A 20 1.39 -10.06 -5.66
CA GLN A 20 0.12 -10.47 -5.07
C GLN A 20 -0.72 -9.26 -4.69
N LEU A 21 -0.12 -8.26 -4.05
CA LEU A 21 -0.83 -7.03 -3.70
C LEU A 21 -1.31 -6.30 -4.97
N ALA A 22 -0.46 -6.23 -5.98
CA ALA A 22 -0.80 -5.58 -7.25
C ALA A 22 -2.04 -6.21 -7.87
N LYS A 23 -2.11 -7.54 -7.88
CA LYS A 23 -3.29 -8.25 -8.41
C LYS A 23 -4.54 -7.97 -7.59
N MET A 24 -4.41 -7.88 -6.28
CA MET A 24 -5.56 -7.64 -5.41
C MET A 24 -6.23 -6.29 -5.66
N ILE A 25 -5.45 -5.28 -6.03
CA ILE A 25 -5.97 -3.93 -6.24
C ILE A 25 -5.93 -3.49 -7.70
N ASP A 26 -5.63 -4.42 -8.60
CA ASP A 26 -5.67 -4.21 -10.04
C ASP A 26 -4.74 -3.10 -10.53
N VAL A 27 -3.49 -3.18 -10.11
CA VAL A 27 -2.42 -2.30 -10.58
C VAL A 27 -1.22 -3.14 -11.00
N SER A 28 -0.23 -2.51 -11.63
CA SER A 28 1.01 -3.20 -11.97
C SER A 28 1.87 -3.40 -10.74
N GLN A 29 2.73 -4.42 -10.78
CA GLN A 29 3.72 -4.61 -9.72
C GLN A 29 4.65 -3.40 -9.62
N LYS A 30 4.96 -2.79 -10.77
CA LYS A 30 5.81 -1.61 -10.82
C LYS A 30 5.20 -0.45 -10.03
N ALA A 31 3.88 -0.29 -10.07
CA ALA A 31 3.21 0.74 -9.27
C ALA A 31 3.45 0.52 -7.77
N ILE A 32 3.27 -0.71 -7.30
CA ILE A 32 3.52 -1.05 -5.90
C ILE A 32 4.98 -0.74 -5.53
N ASP A 33 5.91 -1.18 -6.36
CA ASP A 33 7.33 -0.95 -6.12
C ASP A 33 7.66 0.55 -6.03
N TYR A 34 7.11 1.36 -6.93
CA TYR A 34 7.34 2.80 -6.94
C TYR A 34 6.77 3.47 -5.69
N TRP A 35 5.57 3.06 -5.27
CA TRP A 35 4.96 3.58 -4.05
C TRP A 35 5.83 3.24 -2.82
N GLU A 36 6.29 1.99 -2.73
CA GLU A 36 7.09 1.54 -1.59
C GLU A 36 8.44 2.24 -1.51
N ARG A 37 8.99 2.62 -2.66
CA ARG A 37 10.25 3.37 -2.72
C ARG A 37 10.07 4.89 -2.69
N ASN A 38 8.84 5.35 -2.54
CA ASN A 38 8.51 6.77 -2.51
C ASN A 38 8.91 7.53 -3.77
N ILE A 39 8.91 6.84 -4.92
CA ILE A 39 9.14 7.49 -6.22
C ILE A 39 7.90 8.31 -6.58
N ASN A 40 6.72 7.78 -6.30
CA ASN A 40 5.48 8.54 -6.36
C ASN A 40 4.52 7.99 -5.30
N GLU A 41 3.40 8.66 -5.12
CA GLU A 41 2.41 8.25 -4.12
C GLU A 41 1.15 7.74 -4.81
N PRO A 42 0.44 6.78 -4.18
CA PRO A 42 -0.84 6.33 -4.70
C PRO A 42 -1.89 7.44 -4.57
N LYS A 43 -2.73 7.56 -5.59
CA LYS A 43 -3.87 8.49 -5.54
C LYS A 43 -4.92 7.96 -4.57
N ALA A 44 -5.85 8.83 -4.19
CA ALA A 44 -6.87 8.52 -3.19
C ALA A 44 -7.66 7.24 -3.51
N ASN A 45 -8.02 7.02 -4.78
CA ASN A 45 -8.75 5.83 -5.17
C ASN A 45 -7.94 4.54 -4.92
N TYR A 46 -6.63 4.59 -5.07
CA TYR A 46 -5.77 3.44 -4.78
C TYR A 46 -5.56 3.24 -3.29
N ILE A 47 -5.53 4.33 -2.52
CA ILE A 47 -5.46 4.23 -1.07
C ILE A 47 -6.69 3.51 -0.53
N ILE A 48 -7.86 3.80 -1.06
CA ILE A 48 -9.10 3.11 -0.69
C ILE A 48 -8.97 1.61 -0.96
N LYS A 49 -8.44 1.23 -2.11
CA LYS A 49 -8.23 -0.19 -2.45
C LYS A 49 -7.20 -0.85 -1.54
N LEU A 50 -6.13 -0.14 -1.22
CA LEU A 50 -5.09 -0.65 -0.32
C LEU A 50 -5.64 -0.92 1.07
N VAL A 51 -6.38 0.01 1.62
CA VAL A 51 -6.99 -0.12 2.95
C VAL A 51 -7.91 -1.33 3.00
N LYS A 52 -8.71 -1.53 1.95
CA LYS A 52 -9.58 -2.70 1.84
C LYS A 52 -8.79 -3.99 1.73
N ALA A 53 -7.74 -4.01 0.91
CA ALA A 53 -6.90 -5.19 0.73
C ALA A 53 -6.20 -5.58 2.03
N PHE A 54 -5.75 -4.61 2.80
CA PHE A 54 -5.09 -4.85 4.08
C PHE A 54 -6.08 -5.11 5.22
N GLU A 55 -7.37 -4.90 5.00
CA GLU A 55 -8.42 -5.11 6.01
C GLU A 55 -8.19 -4.27 7.27
N ILE A 56 -7.83 -3.00 7.08
CA ILE A 56 -7.62 -2.06 8.18
C ILE A 56 -8.45 -0.81 7.95
N SER A 57 -8.55 0.04 8.97
CA SER A 57 -9.23 1.33 8.84
C SER A 57 -8.29 2.36 8.21
N PHE A 58 -8.87 3.45 7.70
CA PHE A 58 -8.08 4.60 7.24
C PHE A 58 -7.25 5.18 8.38
N ASP A 59 -7.83 5.27 9.58
CA ASP A 59 -7.13 5.77 10.75
C ASP A 59 -5.88 4.95 11.04
N ASP A 60 -5.99 3.63 10.97
CA ASP A 60 -4.85 2.75 11.19
C ASP A 60 -3.80 2.91 10.10
N PHE A 61 -4.24 3.06 8.84
CA PHE A 61 -3.31 3.24 7.73
C PHE A 61 -2.49 4.52 7.89
N PHE A 62 -3.10 5.60 8.36
CA PHE A 62 -2.44 6.90 8.47
C PHE A 62 -1.93 7.23 9.88
N SER A 63 -2.08 6.33 10.85
CA SER A 63 -1.82 6.63 12.27
C SER A 63 -0.41 7.14 12.55
N ASP A 64 0.58 6.68 11.81
CA ASP A 64 1.99 7.08 11.98
C ASP A 64 2.61 7.61 10.68
N VAL A 65 1.78 7.97 9.72
CA VAL A 65 2.21 8.59 8.45
C VAL A 65 2.21 10.11 8.62
N LYS A 66 3.30 10.75 8.20
CA LYS A 66 3.44 12.20 8.29
C LYS A 66 3.62 12.83 6.91
#